data_6f2eccec96ad3371d950b00081939bb9
#
_entry.id   6f2eccec96ad3371d950b00081939bb9
#
_cell.length_a   1.000
_cell.length_b   1.000
_cell.length_c   1.000
_cell.angle_alpha   90.00
_cell.angle_beta   90.00
_cell.angle_gamma   90.00
#
_symmetry.space_group_name_H-M   'P 1'
#
loop_
_entity.id
_entity.type
_entity.pdbx_description
1 polymer ?
#
loop_
_entity_poly.entity_id
_entity_poly.type
_entity_poly.pdbx_seq_one_letter_code
_entity_poly.pdbx_strand_id
1 'polypeptide(L)'
;MFRAIKEQIDTIFREDPAAKGVVEVLLCYPGLHAILLHRLAHRLHGWGVPLLPRLLSHFSRLVTGIEIHPGAQIGRRFFIDHGMGVVIGETAVIGDDVLMYQGVTLGGTGGGKIGRAHV
;
A
#
# COMPACT_ATOMS: atom_id res chain seq x y z
N MET A 1 1.14 -4.50 -15.66
CA MET A 1 2.01 -4.86 -14.53
C MET A 1 3.34 -4.12 -14.57
N PHE A 2 4.11 -4.25 -15.64
CA PHE A 2 5.40 -3.54 -15.75
C PHE A 2 5.27 -2.03 -15.64
N ARG A 3 4.26 -1.45 -16.26
CA ARG A 3 4.05 0.00 -16.23
C ARG A 3 3.77 0.48 -14.81
N ALA A 4 2.99 -0.27 -14.05
CA ALA A 4 2.67 0.08 -12.67
C ALA A 4 3.91 -0.04 -11.76
N ILE A 5 4.72 -1.05 -11.95
CA ILE A 5 5.96 -1.24 -11.20
C ILE A 5 6.94 -0.12 -11.52
N LYS A 6 7.13 0.18 -12.80
CA LYS A 6 8.03 1.25 -13.22
C LYS A 6 7.59 2.60 -12.66
N GLU A 7 6.30 2.90 -12.73
CA GLU A 7 5.74 4.14 -12.19
C GLU A 7 6.01 4.25 -10.69
N GLN A 8 5.84 3.14 -9.96
CA GLN A 8 6.08 3.13 -8.53
C GLN A 8 7.56 3.35 -8.19
N ILE A 9 8.46 2.73 -8.95
CA ILE A 9 9.90 2.91 -8.77
C ILE A 9 10.29 4.36 -9.08
N ASP A 10 9.79 4.92 -10.17
CA ASP A 10 10.07 6.31 -10.53
C ASP A 10 9.58 7.27 -9.45
N THR A 11 8.44 6.98 -8.83
CA THR A 11 7.90 7.77 -7.73
C THR A 11 8.85 7.78 -6.53
N ILE A 12 9.41 6.63 -6.18
CA ILE A 12 10.36 6.53 -5.06
C ILE A 12 11.60 7.36 -5.34
N PHE A 13 12.16 7.28 -6.55
CA PHE A 13 13.33 8.09 -6.91
C PHE A 13 13.03 9.58 -6.86
N ARG A 14 11.82 9.98 -7.25
CA ARG A 14 11.42 11.39 -7.23
C ARG A 14 11.26 11.91 -5.80
N GLU A 15 10.69 11.10 -4.90
CA GLU A 15 10.33 11.55 -3.55
C GLU A 15 11.42 11.30 -2.50
N ASP A 16 12.32 10.36 -2.73
CA ASP A 16 13.36 10.00 -1.76
C ASP A 16 14.75 10.26 -2.35
N PRO A 17 15.43 11.34 -1.90
CA PRO A 17 16.78 11.63 -2.39
C PRO A 17 17.82 10.60 -1.96
N ALA A 18 17.51 9.76 -0.98
CA ALA A 18 18.43 8.72 -0.53
C ALA A 18 18.38 7.48 -1.42
N ALA A 19 17.41 7.36 -2.30
CA ALA A 19 17.31 6.22 -3.22
C ALA A 19 18.39 6.31 -4.28
N LYS A 20 19.27 5.30 -4.36
CA LYS A 20 20.46 5.36 -5.20
C LYS A 20 20.46 4.43 -6.40
N GLY A 21 19.70 3.34 -6.35
CA GLY A 21 19.71 2.38 -7.44
C GLY A 21 18.43 1.55 -7.48
N VAL A 22 18.13 1.02 -8.66
CA VAL A 22 16.91 0.21 -8.85
C VAL A 22 16.94 -1.05 -7.99
N VAL A 23 18.09 -1.70 -7.86
CA VAL A 23 18.20 -2.91 -7.03
C VAL A 23 17.94 -2.60 -5.57
N GLU A 24 18.48 -1.50 -5.06
CA GLU A 24 18.20 -1.06 -3.68
C GLU A 24 16.72 -0.80 -3.48
N VAL A 25 16.07 -0.10 -4.41
CA VAL A 25 14.63 0.19 -4.32
C VAL A 25 13.82 -1.10 -4.33
N LEU A 26 14.15 -2.04 -5.19
CA LEU A 26 13.44 -3.32 -5.26
C LEU A 26 13.57 -4.16 -4.00
N LEU A 27 14.72 -4.12 -3.35
CA LEU A 27 15.01 -4.99 -2.20
C LEU A 27 14.76 -4.33 -0.85
N CYS A 28 14.93 -3.02 -0.74
CA CYS A 28 15.01 -2.34 0.54
C CYS A 28 13.87 -1.38 0.84
N TYR A 29 12.89 -1.27 -0.05
CA TYR A 29 11.75 -0.38 0.16
C TYR A 29 10.48 -1.17 0.46
N PRO A 30 10.14 -1.39 1.76
CA PRO A 30 8.96 -2.18 2.13
C PRO A 30 7.66 -1.58 1.58
N GLY A 31 7.59 -0.24 1.46
CA GLY A 31 6.43 0.42 0.88
C GLY A 31 6.15 -0.03 -0.55
N LEU A 32 7.19 -0.23 -1.35
CA LEU A 32 7.03 -0.78 -2.70
C LEU A 32 6.42 -2.18 -2.66
N HIS A 33 6.97 -3.05 -1.81
CA HIS A 33 6.48 -4.43 -1.70
C HIS A 33 5.02 -4.46 -1.26
N ALA A 34 4.68 -3.65 -0.25
CA ALA A 34 3.32 -3.59 0.27
C ALA A 34 2.33 -3.12 -0.80
N ILE A 35 2.70 -2.10 -1.57
CA ILE A 35 1.82 -1.56 -2.62
C ILE A 35 1.63 -2.57 -3.74
N LEU A 36 2.69 -3.24 -4.18
CA LEU A 36 2.58 -4.24 -5.25
C LEU A 36 1.74 -5.44 -4.80
N LEU A 37 1.95 -5.93 -3.58
CA LEU A 37 1.13 -7.00 -3.03
C LEU A 37 -0.33 -6.56 -2.87
N HIS A 38 -0.56 -5.30 -2.48
CA HIS A 38 -1.91 -4.77 -2.40
C HIS A 38 -2.58 -4.70 -3.77
N ARG A 39 -1.87 -4.27 -4.82
CA ARG A 39 -2.44 -4.24 -6.17
C ARG A 39 -2.96 -5.61 -6.58
N LEU A 40 -2.20 -6.66 -6.30
CA LEU A 40 -2.63 -8.03 -6.58
C LEU A 40 -3.83 -8.42 -5.72
N ALA A 41 -3.75 -8.20 -4.40
CA ALA A 41 -4.82 -8.55 -3.48
C ALA A 41 -6.12 -7.79 -3.81
N HIS A 42 -6.01 -6.52 -4.16
CA HIS A 42 -7.17 -5.70 -4.53
C HIS A 42 -7.85 -6.22 -5.79
N ARG A 43 -7.07 -6.63 -6.79
CA ARG A 43 -7.63 -7.20 -8.02
C ARG A 43 -8.38 -8.49 -7.73
N LEU A 44 -7.80 -9.39 -6.93
CA LEU A 44 -8.46 -10.63 -6.54
C LEU A 44 -9.72 -10.37 -5.70
N HIS A 45 -9.67 -9.37 -4.84
CA HIS A 45 -10.83 -8.95 -4.06
C HIS A 45 -11.96 -8.46 -4.97
N GLY A 46 -11.63 -7.68 -5.98
CA GLY A 46 -12.60 -7.20 -6.97
C GLY A 46 -13.21 -8.30 -7.81
N TRP A 47 -12.50 -9.42 -8.00
CA TRP A 47 -13.01 -10.59 -8.71
C TRP A 47 -13.87 -11.50 -7.83
N GLY A 48 -14.04 -11.15 -6.54
CA GLY A 48 -14.83 -11.95 -5.62
C GLY A 48 -14.12 -13.19 -5.10
N VAL A 49 -12.80 -13.30 -5.25
CA VAL A 49 -12.03 -14.43 -4.71
C VAL A 49 -12.10 -14.39 -3.18
N PRO A 50 -12.60 -15.47 -2.54
CA PRO A 50 -12.69 -15.47 -1.06
C PRO A 50 -11.34 -15.77 -0.43
N LEU A 51 -11.10 -15.25 0.75
CA LEU A 51 -9.98 -15.52 1.63
C LEU A 51 -8.60 -15.12 1.09
N LEU A 52 -8.23 -15.52 -0.14
CA LEU A 52 -6.88 -15.29 -0.67
C LEU A 52 -6.43 -13.83 -0.64
N PRO A 53 -7.27 -12.84 -0.98
CA PRO A 53 -6.86 -11.43 -0.85
C PRO A 53 -6.45 -11.07 0.59
N ARG A 54 -7.19 -11.54 1.59
CA ARG A 54 -6.86 -11.29 2.98
C ARG A 54 -5.58 -11.99 3.41
N LEU A 55 -5.33 -13.18 2.91
CA LEU A 55 -4.09 -13.89 3.18
C LEU A 55 -2.89 -13.17 2.58
N LEU A 56 -3.03 -12.64 1.37
CA LEU A 56 -1.98 -11.82 0.74
C LEU A 56 -1.70 -10.56 1.54
N SER A 57 -2.75 -9.88 2.00
CA SER A 57 -2.61 -8.71 2.84
C SER A 57 -1.91 -9.04 4.16
N HIS A 58 -2.23 -10.16 4.77
CA HIS A 58 -1.62 -10.62 6.00
C HIS A 58 -0.14 -10.97 5.79
N PHE A 59 0.17 -11.66 4.71
CA PHE A 59 1.55 -11.96 4.34
C PHE A 59 2.36 -10.67 4.14
N SER A 60 1.79 -9.71 3.40
CA SER A 60 2.42 -8.42 3.20
C SER A 60 2.73 -7.73 4.54
N ARG A 61 1.78 -7.76 5.47
CA ARG A 61 1.97 -7.20 6.80
C ARG A 61 3.14 -7.86 7.53
N LEU A 62 3.26 -9.18 7.45
CA LEU A 62 4.34 -9.92 8.11
C LEU A 62 5.72 -9.55 7.57
N VAL A 63 5.84 -9.33 6.26
CA VAL A 63 7.14 -9.08 5.63
C VAL A 63 7.48 -7.60 5.53
N THR A 64 6.49 -6.71 5.56
CA THR A 64 6.73 -5.27 5.38
C THR A 64 6.44 -4.43 6.61
N GLY A 65 5.67 -4.94 7.57
CA GLY A 65 5.15 -4.14 8.68
C GLY A 65 4.03 -3.20 8.29
N ILE A 66 3.49 -3.33 7.09
CA ILE A 66 2.43 -2.48 6.54
C ILE A 66 1.20 -3.32 6.29
N GLU A 67 0.07 -2.90 6.87
CA GLU A 67 -1.21 -3.58 6.67
C GLU A 67 -2.10 -2.74 5.75
N ILE A 68 -2.49 -3.31 4.61
CA ILE A 68 -3.42 -2.68 3.69
C ILE A 68 -4.54 -3.67 3.40
N HIS A 69 -5.78 -3.32 3.78
CA HIS A 69 -6.91 -4.19 3.49
C HIS A 69 -7.11 -4.29 1.97
N PRO A 70 -7.42 -5.48 1.44
CA PRO A 70 -7.60 -5.65 -0.02
C PRO A 70 -8.68 -4.75 -0.61
N GLY A 71 -9.69 -4.35 0.17
CA GLY A 71 -10.75 -3.46 -0.29
C GLY A 71 -10.35 -2.00 -0.38
N ALA A 72 -9.23 -1.59 0.19
CA ALA A 72 -8.79 -0.20 0.15
C ALA A 72 -8.53 0.25 -1.29
N GLN A 73 -8.97 1.46 -1.62
CA GLN A 73 -8.77 2.05 -2.94
C GLN A 73 -7.57 2.98 -2.90
N ILE A 74 -6.55 2.65 -3.65
CA ILE A 74 -5.30 3.42 -3.65
C ILE A 74 -5.01 3.91 -5.06
N GLY A 75 -4.83 5.21 -5.17
CA GLY A 75 -4.52 5.88 -6.42
C GLY A 75 -3.10 5.59 -6.91
N ARG A 76 -2.69 6.33 -7.92
CA ARG A 76 -1.38 6.14 -8.57
C ARG A 76 -0.31 6.93 -7.83
N ARG A 77 0.93 6.48 -7.96
CA ARG A 77 2.11 7.17 -7.41
C ARG A 77 2.00 7.40 -5.90
N PHE A 78 1.42 6.41 -5.20
CA PHE A 78 1.38 6.41 -3.75
C PHE A 78 2.72 5.93 -3.20
N PHE A 79 3.32 6.71 -2.31
CA PHE A 79 4.61 6.36 -1.72
C PHE A 79 4.48 6.28 -0.20
N ILE A 80 4.88 5.14 0.36
CA ILE A 80 4.99 4.95 1.81
C ILE A 80 6.46 4.95 2.16
N ASP A 81 6.88 5.99 2.89
CA ASP A 81 8.27 6.13 3.34
C ASP A 81 8.43 5.48 4.71
N HIS A 82 9.45 4.64 4.85
CA HIS A 82 9.68 3.77 6.00
C HIS A 82 8.60 2.70 6.17
N GLY A 83 7.41 3.05 6.53
CA GLY A 83 6.21 2.21 6.44
C GLY A 83 5.84 1.42 7.68
N MET A 84 6.75 1.16 8.60
CA MET A 84 6.45 0.31 9.76
C MET A 84 5.24 0.84 10.54
N GLY A 85 4.27 -0.03 10.78
CA GLY A 85 3.08 0.32 11.54
C GLY A 85 1.99 1.05 10.77
N VAL A 86 2.13 1.22 9.45
CA VAL A 86 1.06 1.78 8.62
C VAL A 86 -0.09 0.79 8.55
N VAL A 87 -1.31 1.28 8.77
CA VAL A 87 -2.55 0.49 8.65
C VAL A 87 -3.54 1.25 7.77
N ILE A 88 -3.98 0.59 6.70
CA ILE A 88 -4.97 1.15 5.78
C ILE A 88 -6.16 0.22 5.74
N GLY A 89 -7.30 0.70 6.23
CA GLY A 89 -8.50 -0.11 6.38
C GLY A 89 -9.30 -0.27 5.10
N GLU A 90 -10.33 -1.11 5.19
CA GLU A 90 -11.15 -1.53 4.04
C GLU A 90 -11.79 -0.37 3.28
N THR A 91 -12.25 0.64 3.99
CA THR A 91 -13.00 1.75 3.40
C THR A 91 -12.13 2.95 3.03
N ALA A 92 -10.83 2.84 3.22
CA ALA A 92 -9.91 3.93 2.88
C ALA A 92 -9.88 4.18 1.38
N VAL A 93 -9.87 5.45 1.01
CA VAL A 93 -9.71 5.89 -0.38
C VAL A 93 -8.54 6.87 -0.41
N ILE A 94 -7.49 6.50 -1.10
CA ILE A 94 -6.29 7.33 -1.23
C ILE A 94 -6.19 7.77 -2.68
N GLY A 95 -6.08 9.07 -2.88
CA GLY A 95 -5.95 9.65 -4.21
C GLY A 95 -4.57 9.45 -4.81
N ASP A 96 -4.31 10.10 -5.93
CA ASP A 96 -3.01 10.03 -6.60
C ASP A 96 -1.98 10.92 -5.91
N ASP A 97 -0.71 10.57 -6.04
CA ASP A 97 0.43 11.37 -5.59
C ASP A 97 0.44 11.65 -4.09
N VAL A 98 -0.01 10.69 -3.28
CA VAL A 98 0.00 10.80 -1.82
C VAL A 98 1.28 10.21 -1.26
N LEU A 99 1.88 10.91 -0.31
CA LEU A 99 3.03 10.45 0.48
C LEU A 99 2.57 10.16 1.90
N MET A 100 2.99 9.03 2.44
CA MET A 100 2.63 8.61 3.80
C MET A 100 3.88 8.13 4.54
N TYR A 101 3.94 8.41 5.82
CA TYR A 101 5.05 7.97 6.67
C TYR A 101 4.64 6.81 7.58
N GLN A 102 5.62 6.28 8.30
CA GLN A 102 5.40 5.19 9.25
C GLN A 102 4.35 5.56 10.31
N GLY A 103 3.67 4.56 10.82
CA GLY A 103 2.74 4.71 11.94
C GLY A 103 1.39 5.32 11.61
N VAL A 104 1.13 5.71 10.36
CA VAL A 104 -0.14 6.32 9.97
C VAL A 104 -1.23 5.25 9.88
N THR A 105 -2.41 5.56 10.43
CA THR A 105 -3.56 4.68 10.35
C THR A 105 -4.70 5.41 9.65
N LEU A 106 -5.23 4.78 8.61
CA LEU A 106 -6.45 5.23 7.93
C LEU A 106 -7.49 4.13 8.06
N GLY A 107 -8.67 4.47 8.58
CA GLY A 107 -9.70 3.45 8.75
C GLY A 107 -10.91 3.96 9.51
N GLY A 108 -11.82 3.03 9.80
CA GLY A 108 -13.02 3.33 10.57
C GLY A 108 -12.71 3.54 12.05
N THR A 109 -13.67 4.17 12.73
CA THR A 109 -13.57 4.46 14.15
C THR A 109 -14.18 3.31 14.91
N GLY A 110 -14.08 2.42 15.28
CA GLY A 110 -14.61 1.31 16.06
C GLY A 110 -16.02 1.45 16.63
N GLY A 111 -16.76 2.49 16.31
CA GLY A 111 -18.08 2.76 16.86
C GLY A 111 -19.25 2.12 16.09
N GLY A 112 -19.05 1.06 15.37
CA GLY A 112 -20.08 0.39 14.59
C GLY A 112 -20.38 1.07 13.26
N LYS A 113 -19.83 2.23 13.02
CA LYS A 113 -19.86 2.89 11.71
C LYS A 113 -18.45 2.99 11.18
N ILE A 114 -18.29 2.58 9.93
CA ILE A 114 -17.02 2.71 9.27
C ILE A 114 -17.04 4.00 8.46
N GLY A 115 -16.21 4.95 8.88
CA GLY A 115 -16.02 6.17 8.12
C GLY A 115 -15.09 5.93 6.95
N ARG A 116 -15.24 6.72 5.89
CA ARG A 116 -14.30 6.72 4.78
C ARG A 116 -13.15 7.66 5.09
N ALA A 117 -11.92 7.17 4.90
CA ALA A 117 -10.75 8.02 4.96
C ALA A 117 -10.36 8.39 3.53
N HIS A 118 -10.33 9.68 3.22
CA HIS A 118 -9.92 10.22 1.93
C HIS A 118 -8.65 11.02 2.12
N VAL A 119 -7.62 10.65 1.37
CA VAL A 119 -6.33 11.35 1.43
C VAL A 119 -5.88 11.76 0.05
#